data_9614fb9a9c113c386eb42e9d7c8606ee
#
_entry.id   9614fb9a9c113c386eb42e9d7c8606ee
#
_cell.length_a   1.000
_cell.length_b   1.000
_cell.length_c   1.000
_cell.angle_alpha   90.00
_cell.angle_beta   90.00
_cell.angle_gamma   90.00
#
_symmetry.space_group_name_H-M   'P 1'
#
loop_
_entity.id
_entity.type
_entity.pdbx_description
1 polymer ?
#
loop_
_entity_poly.entity_id
_entity_poly.type
_entity_poly.pdbx_seq_one_letter_code
_entity_poly.pdbx_strand_id
1 'polypeptide(L)'
;MKTVFLALAVLAAGITGAHAAQNPDATPCDGVEEDQQTLECSKYSRETAEQLLNENFDNLLQRVKTQFGANKAQSDYFADKLKAAHQAWQKLRDADCAVEVFPNAAGSKAFNIAQNDCLARMSDERSEYLESIAQE
;
A
#
# COMPACT_ATOMS: atom_id res chain seq x y z
N MET A 1 -0.02 21.04 -79.65
CA MET A 1 -0.15 19.89 -78.74
C MET A 1 0.31 20.34 -77.41
N LYS A 2 -0.64 20.60 -76.45
CA LYS A 2 -0.39 21.07 -75.09
C LYS A 2 -0.63 19.90 -74.19
N THR A 3 0.42 19.38 -73.58
CA THR A 3 0.38 18.34 -72.55
C THR A 3 0.13 18.97 -71.18
N VAL A 4 -1.04 18.62 -70.60
CA VAL A 4 -1.41 19.05 -69.23
C VAL A 4 -0.94 17.95 -68.27
N PHE A 5 0.00 18.28 -67.39
CA PHE A 5 0.39 17.43 -66.28
C PHE A 5 -0.56 17.65 -65.08
N LEU A 6 -1.35 16.63 -64.77
CA LEU A 6 -2.13 16.56 -63.51
C LEU A 6 -1.19 16.12 -62.37
N ALA A 7 -0.96 17.00 -61.45
CA ALA A 7 -0.28 16.65 -60.21
C ALA A 7 -1.31 16.11 -59.20
N LEU A 8 -1.21 14.83 -58.85
CA LEU A 8 -1.94 14.23 -57.73
C LEU A 8 -1.24 14.61 -56.43
N ALA A 9 -1.91 15.42 -55.61
CA ALA A 9 -1.49 15.69 -54.25
C ALA A 9 -2.04 14.57 -53.35
N VAL A 10 -1.16 13.72 -52.80
CA VAL A 10 -1.49 12.72 -51.77
C VAL A 10 -1.45 13.42 -50.40
N LEU A 11 -2.64 13.63 -49.83
CA LEU A 11 -2.78 14.08 -48.43
C LEU A 11 -2.51 12.87 -47.51
N ALA A 12 -1.32 12.83 -46.93
CA ALA A 12 -1.02 11.92 -45.80
C ALA A 12 -1.68 12.47 -44.55
N ALA A 13 -2.81 11.89 -44.13
CA ALA A 13 -3.42 12.14 -42.83
C ALA A 13 -2.54 11.48 -41.74
N GLY A 14 -1.71 12.28 -41.05
CA GLY A 14 -0.95 11.85 -39.89
C GLY A 14 -1.92 11.59 -38.74
N ILE A 15 -2.09 10.31 -38.37
CA ILE A 15 -2.75 9.93 -37.14
C ILE A 15 -1.78 10.24 -35.99
N THR A 16 -1.87 11.41 -35.39
CA THR A 16 -1.22 11.71 -34.12
C THR A 16 -1.98 10.96 -33.02
N GLY A 17 -1.55 9.75 -32.71
CA GLY A 17 -1.98 9.06 -31.52
C GLY A 17 -1.60 9.90 -30.30
N ALA A 18 -2.59 10.51 -29.65
CA ALA A 18 -2.41 11.11 -28.35
C ALA A 18 -2.09 9.96 -27.36
N HIS A 19 -0.81 9.71 -27.12
CA HIS A 19 -0.40 8.94 -25.95
C HIS A 19 -0.71 9.82 -24.75
N ALA A 20 -1.76 9.48 -24.01
CA ALA A 20 -1.98 10.03 -22.67
C ALA A 20 -0.70 9.73 -21.90
N ALA A 21 0.00 10.76 -21.46
CA ALA A 21 1.16 10.63 -20.60
C ALA A 21 0.66 9.95 -19.31
N GLN A 22 1.07 8.69 -19.10
CA GLN A 22 0.80 8.01 -17.84
C GLN A 22 1.52 8.79 -16.75
N ASN A 23 0.77 9.25 -15.74
CA ASN A 23 1.36 9.88 -14.57
C ASN A 23 2.26 8.84 -13.87
N PRO A 24 3.60 9.06 -13.76
CA PRO A 24 4.49 8.11 -13.12
C PRO A 24 4.19 7.90 -11.62
N ASP A 25 3.45 8.84 -11.01
CA ASP A 25 3.05 8.78 -9.60
C ASP A 25 1.62 8.24 -9.41
N ALA A 26 0.96 7.78 -10.50
CA ALA A 26 -0.40 7.26 -10.40
C ALA A 26 -0.43 5.95 -9.60
N THR A 27 -1.32 5.90 -8.62
CA THR A 27 -1.57 4.71 -7.80
C THR A 27 -2.82 3.97 -8.28
N PRO A 28 -3.02 2.69 -7.92
CA PRO A 28 -4.25 1.98 -8.20
C PRO A 28 -5.50 2.62 -7.56
N CYS A 29 -5.34 3.59 -6.66
CA CYS A 29 -6.43 4.31 -6.01
C CYS A 29 -6.83 5.59 -6.74
N ASP A 30 -6.10 6.00 -7.77
CA ASP A 30 -6.41 7.21 -8.52
C ASP A 30 -7.52 6.93 -9.56
N GLY A 31 -8.65 7.64 -9.43
CA GLY A 31 -9.75 7.55 -10.38
C GLY A 31 -10.50 6.22 -10.37
N VAL A 32 -10.71 5.64 -9.18
CA VAL A 32 -11.47 4.38 -9.02
C VAL A 32 -12.91 4.58 -9.46
N GLU A 33 -13.28 3.96 -10.59
CA GLU A 33 -14.64 4.00 -11.15
C GLU A 33 -15.29 2.62 -11.25
N GLU A 34 -14.48 1.54 -11.27
CA GLU A 34 -14.94 0.17 -11.46
C GLU A 34 -14.60 -0.72 -10.26
N ASP A 35 -15.38 -1.77 -10.08
CA ASP A 35 -15.19 -2.76 -9.01
C ASP A 35 -13.80 -3.41 -9.00
N GLN A 36 -13.20 -3.64 -10.18
CA GLN A 36 -11.87 -4.23 -10.26
C GLN A 36 -10.81 -3.25 -9.75
N GLN A 37 -10.94 -1.97 -10.09
CA GLN A 37 -10.05 -0.91 -9.59
C GLN A 37 -10.18 -0.76 -8.08
N THR A 38 -11.39 -0.93 -7.51
CA THR A 38 -11.62 -0.94 -6.07
C THR A 38 -10.84 -2.07 -5.39
N LEU A 39 -10.83 -3.27 -5.96
CA LEU A 39 -10.07 -4.39 -5.42
C LEU A 39 -8.55 -4.14 -5.49
N GLU A 40 -8.05 -3.62 -6.61
CA GLU A 40 -6.61 -3.30 -6.76
C GLU A 40 -6.19 -2.17 -5.81
N CYS A 41 -7.03 -1.14 -5.63
CA CYS A 41 -6.79 -0.08 -4.66
C CYS A 41 -6.75 -0.63 -3.23
N SER A 42 -7.70 -1.47 -2.80
CA SER A 42 -7.70 -2.05 -1.45
C SER A 42 -6.45 -2.91 -1.19
N LYS A 43 -6.01 -3.66 -2.19
CA LYS A 43 -4.78 -4.44 -2.12
C LYS A 43 -3.55 -3.54 -1.97
N TYR A 44 -3.45 -2.50 -2.79
CA TYR A 44 -2.37 -1.51 -2.72
C TYR A 44 -2.33 -0.82 -1.35
N SER A 45 -3.49 -0.40 -0.83
CA SER A 45 -3.59 0.22 0.50
C SER A 45 -3.08 -0.71 1.60
N ARG A 46 -3.46 -2.00 1.56
CA ARG A 46 -2.94 -2.98 2.51
C ARG A 46 -1.43 -3.15 2.42
N GLU A 47 -0.89 -3.33 1.22
CA GLU A 47 0.54 -3.54 1.01
C GLU A 47 1.35 -2.33 1.47
N THR A 48 0.87 -1.11 1.20
CA THR A 48 1.51 0.14 1.64
C THR A 48 1.47 0.28 3.16
N ALA A 49 0.33 0.01 3.80
CA ALA A 49 0.18 0.07 5.25
C ALA A 49 1.07 -0.97 5.97
N GLU A 50 1.14 -2.19 5.45
CA GLU A 50 2.02 -3.24 5.99
C GLU A 50 3.50 -2.90 5.81
N GLN A 51 3.89 -2.29 4.70
CA GLN A 51 5.25 -1.80 4.48
C GLN A 51 5.61 -0.71 5.49
N LEU A 52 4.76 0.31 5.65
CA LEU A 52 4.98 1.40 6.61
C LEU A 52 5.07 0.88 8.05
N LEU A 53 4.21 -0.09 8.41
CA LEU A 53 4.27 -0.74 9.72
C LEU A 53 5.62 -1.43 9.97
N ASN A 54 6.15 -2.15 8.98
CA ASN A 54 7.46 -2.81 9.10
C ASN A 54 8.58 -1.77 9.24
N GLU A 55 8.54 -0.70 8.45
CA GLU A 55 9.51 0.39 8.54
C GLU A 55 9.49 1.06 9.93
N ASN A 56 8.30 1.33 10.48
CA ASN A 56 8.16 1.92 11.82
C ASN A 56 8.56 0.97 12.94
N PHE A 57 8.36 -0.32 12.76
CA PHE A 57 8.86 -1.33 13.68
C PHE A 57 10.41 -1.33 13.73
N ASP A 58 11.06 -1.32 12.58
CA ASP A 58 12.52 -1.29 12.48
C ASP A 58 13.09 0.05 13.00
N ASN A 59 12.44 1.16 12.68
CA ASN A 59 12.81 2.48 13.17
C ASN A 59 12.73 2.54 14.71
N LEU A 60 11.69 1.96 15.32
CA LEU A 60 11.58 1.89 16.77
C LEU A 60 12.72 1.07 17.39
N LEU A 61 13.07 -0.07 16.81
CA LEU A 61 14.21 -0.85 17.27
C LEU A 61 15.52 -0.05 17.20
N GLN A 62 15.72 0.75 16.17
CA GLN A 62 16.89 1.62 16.03
C GLN A 62 16.88 2.77 17.05
N ARG A 63 15.73 3.42 17.29
CA ARG A 63 15.62 4.47 18.32
C ARG A 63 16.01 3.94 19.69
N VAL A 64 15.45 2.79 20.07
CA VAL A 64 15.74 2.15 21.35
C VAL A 64 17.21 1.75 21.48
N LYS A 65 17.79 1.21 20.42
CA LYS A 65 19.23 0.89 20.39
C LYS A 65 20.11 2.14 20.57
N THR A 66 19.70 3.27 20.01
CA THR A 66 20.40 4.56 20.17
C THR A 66 20.25 5.08 21.59
N GLN A 67 19.03 5.12 22.12
CA GLN A 67 18.77 5.64 23.47
C GLN A 67 19.40 4.80 24.59
N PHE A 68 19.35 3.48 24.46
CA PHE A 68 19.85 2.54 25.48
C PHE A 68 21.18 1.87 25.09
N GLY A 69 21.91 2.41 24.12
CA GLY A 69 23.12 1.80 23.57
C GLY A 69 24.21 1.55 24.61
N ALA A 70 24.29 2.37 25.67
CA ALA A 70 25.18 2.16 26.82
C ALA A 70 24.74 0.98 27.73
N ASN A 71 23.46 0.57 27.66
CA ASN A 71 22.90 -0.54 28.43
C ASN A 71 22.32 -1.59 27.47
N LYS A 72 23.21 -2.43 26.95
CA LYS A 72 22.82 -3.48 25.98
C LYS A 72 21.72 -4.40 26.52
N ALA A 73 21.77 -4.79 27.79
CA ALA A 73 20.78 -5.68 28.39
C ALA A 73 19.37 -5.07 28.37
N GLN A 74 19.26 -3.76 28.61
CA GLN A 74 17.99 -3.04 28.54
C GLN A 74 17.46 -2.93 27.11
N SER A 75 18.34 -2.64 26.16
CA SER A 75 18.00 -2.59 24.72
C SER A 75 17.52 -3.96 24.21
N ASP A 76 18.21 -5.03 24.55
CA ASP A 76 17.83 -6.39 24.15
C ASP A 76 16.48 -6.80 24.78
N TYR A 77 16.27 -6.50 26.07
CA TYR A 77 15.01 -6.76 26.77
C TYR A 77 13.84 -6.04 26.09
N PHE A 78 14.03 -4.77 25.73
CA PHE A 78 12.99 -4.02 25.01
C PHE A 78 12.68 -4.64 23.65
N ALA A 79 13.72 -4.99 22.89
CA ALA A 79 13.56 -5.59 21.57
C ALA A 79 12.79 -6.92 21.63
N ASP A 80 13.06 -7.76 22.63
CA ASP A 80 12.34 -9.02 22.84
C ASP A 80 10.87 -8.79 23.19
N LYS A 81 10.58 -7.80 24.06
CA LYS A 81 9.20 -7.43 24.41
C LYS A 81 8.45 -6.86 23.21
N LEU A 82 9.09 -5.99 22.43
CA LEU A 82 8.49 -5.43 21.22
C LEU A 82 8.13 -6.51 20.20
N LYS A 83 9.06 -7.45 19.93
CA LYS A 83 8.82 -8.58 19.02
C LYS A 83 7.65 -9.44 19.49
N ALA A 84 7.62 -9.80 20.78
CA ALA A 84 6.53 -10.60 21.36
C ALA A 84 5.18 -9.87 21.26
N ALA A 85 5.14 -8.58 21.56
CA ALA A 85 3.95 -7.75 21.43
C ALA A 85 3.47 -7.63 19.99
N HIS A 86 4.40 -7.48 19.04
CA HIS A 86 4.08 -7.40 17.62
C HIS A 86 3.47 -8.72 17.11
N GLN A 87 4.06 -9.86 17.48
CA GLN A 87 3.52 -11.18 17.12
C GLN A 87 2.12 -11.44 17.70
N ALA A 88 1.87 -11.02 18.94
CA ALA A 88 0.55 -11.13 19.57
C ALA A 88 -0.47 -10.22 18.87
N TRP A 89 -0.06 -9.00 18.52
CA TRP A 89 -0.89 -8.05 17.77
C TRP A 89 -1.24 -8.59 16.38
N GLN A 90 -0.31 -9.17 15.64
CA GLN A 90 -0.59 -9.77 14.32
C GLN A 90 -1.69 -10.84 14.40
N LYS A 91 -1.65 -11.69 15.41
CA LYS A 91 -2.69 -12.71 15.64
C LYS A 91 -4.04 -12.07 15.95
N LEU A 92 -4.05 -11.01 16.76
CA LEU A 92 -5.28 -10.27 17.06
C LEU A 92 -5.84 -9.61 15.79
N ARG A 93 -5.02 -8.89 15.03
CA ARG A 93 -5.40 -8.27 13.77
C ARG A 93 -6.06 -9.28 12.82
N ASP A 94 -5.41 -10.42 12.60
CA ASP A 94 -5.89 -11.42 11.66
C ASP A 94 -7.23 -12.03 12.15
N ALA A 95 -7.40 -12.23 13.46
CA ALA A 95 -8.64 -12.71 14.05
C ALA A 95 -9.77 -11.66 13.95
N ASP A 96 -9.49 -10.41 14.29
CA ASP A 96 -10.47 -9.33 14.21
C ASP A 96 -10.92 -9.08 12.77
N CYS A 97 -10.01 -9.07 11.80
CA CYS A 97 -10.36 -8.94 10.40
C CYS A 97 -11.18 -10.14 9.88
N ALA A 98 -10.92 -11.35 10.36
CA ALA A 98 -11.75 -12.50 10.03
C ALA A 98 -13.20 -12.35 10.53
N VAL A 99 -13.40 -11.75 11.71
CA VAL A 99 -14.74 -11.42 12.24
C VAL A 99 -15.40 -10.31 11.42
N GLU A 100 -14.66 -9.25 11.10
CA GLU A 100 -15.19 -8.09 10.37
C GLU A 100 -15.69 -8.45 8.96
N VAL A 101 -14.99 -9.35 8.27
CA VAL A 101 -15.37 -9.78 6.91
C VAL A 101 -16.41 -10.90 6.85
N PHE A 102 -16.75 -11.50 7.99
CA PHE A 102 -17.65 -12.66 8.08
C PHE A 102 -18.99 -12.50 7.35
N PRO A 103 -19.62 -11.30 7.27
CA PRO A 103 -20.89 -11.14 6.52
C PRO A 103 -20.75 -11.36 5.01
N ASN A 104 -19.54 -11.28 4.46
CA ASN A 104 -19.28 -11.44 3.03
C ASN A 104 -19.03 -12.91 2.67
N ALA A 105 -19.49 -13.34 1.49
CA ALA A 105 -19.23 -14.69 1.01
C ALA A 105 -17.71 -14.91 0.84
N ALA A 106 -17.16 -15.92 1.48
CA ALA A 106 -15.72 -16.23 1.45
C ALA A 106 -15.20 -16.32 0.00
N GLY A 107 -14.09 -15.62 -0.28
CA GLY A 107 -13.46 -15.56 -1.59
C GLY A 107 -14.16 -14.66 -2.61
N SER A 108 -15.28 -14.02 -2.26
CA SER A 108 -15.91 -13.00 -3.11
C SER A 108 -15.04 -11.75 -3.20
N LYS A 109 -15.29 -10.92 -4.22
CA LYS A 109 -14.62 -9.63 -4.36
C LYS A 109 -14.87 -8.74 -3.14
N ALA A 110 -16.12 -8.67 -2.67
CA ALA A 110 -16.49 -7.92 -1.46
C ALA A 110 -15.74 -8.41 -0.21
N PHE A 111 -15.60 -9.74 -0.04
CA PHE A 111 -14.77 -10.32 1.01
C PHE A 111 -13.32 -9.85 0.93
N ASN A 112 -12.71 -9.94 -0.25
CA ASN A 112 -11.30 -9.58 -0.44
C ASN A 112 -11.06 -8.09 -0.22
N ILE A 113 -11.96 -7.20 -0.68
CA ILE A 113 -11.89 -5.75 -0.44
C ILE A 113 -11.98 -5.49 1.07
N ALA A 114 -13.02 -5.97 1.74
CA ALA A 114 -13.22 -5.75 3.17
C ALA A 114 -12.04 -6.27 4.01
N GLN A 115 -11.46 -7.42 3.62
CA GLN A 115 -10.28 -7.97 4.29
C GLN A 115 -9.05 -7.09 4.11
N ASN A 116 -8.78 -6.61 2.88
CA ASN A 116 -7.67 -5.71 2.63
C ASN A 116 -7.83 -4.40 3.40
N ASP A 117 -9.03 -3.82 3.41
CA ASP A 117 -9.32 -2.55 4.10
C ASP A 117 -9.15 -2.69 5.63
N CYS A 118 -9.63 -3.80 6.22
CA CYS A 118 -9.42 -4.09 7.64
C CYS A 118 -7.93 -4.22 7.97
N LEU A 119 -7.19 -5.01 7.20
CA LEU A 119 -5.75 -5.23 7.41
C LEU A 119 -4.95 -3.93 7.24
N ALA A 120 -5.29 -3.09 6.24
CA ALA A 120 -4.68 -1.78 6.04
C ALA A 120 -4.91 -0.88 7.27
N ARG A 121 -6.16 -0.67 7.65
CA ARG A 121 -6.53 0.18 8.78
C ARG A 121 -5.84 -0.24 10.08
N MET A 122 -5.88 -1.53 10.44
CA MET A 122 -5.22 -2.00 11.66
C MET A 122 -3.70 -1.87 11.59
N SER A 123 -3.10 -2.01 10.40
CA SER A 123 -1.65 -1.83 10.22
C SER A 123 -1.25 -0.36 10.37
N ASP A 124 -2.04 0.58 9.85
CA ASP A 124 -1.82 2.02 10.03
C ASP A 124 -1.94 2.42 11.51
N GLU A 125 -3.00 1.98 12.20
CA GLU A 125 -3.18 2.24 13.64
C GLU A 125 -1.98 1.70 14.46
N ARG A 126 -1.47 0.52 14.11
CA ARG A 126 -0.30 -0.05 14.78
C ARG A 126 0.98 0.71 14.45
N SER A 127 1.12 1.17 13.22
CA SER A 127 2.23 2.00 12.75
C SER A 127 2.33 3.29 13.56
N GLU A 128 1.21 4.03 13.68
CA GLU A 128 1.11 5.25 14.49
C GLU A 128 1.47 4.99 15.97
N TYR A 129 0.97 3.89 16.54
CA TYR A 129 1.33 3.50 17.90
C TYR A 129 2.85 3.28 18.06
N LEU A 130 3.50 2.58 17.12
CA LEU A 130 4.94 2.33 17.18
C LEU A 130 5.76 3.62 17.02
N GLU A 131 5.28 4.56 16.22
CA GLU A 131 5.90 5.88 16.11
C GLU A 131 5.85 6.66 17.41
N SER A 132 4.75 6.54 18.18
CA SER A 132 4.56 7.26 19.44
C SER A 132 5.47 6.77 20.58
N ILE A 133 6.06 5.57 20.46
CA ILE A 133 6.93 4.98 21.49
C ILE A 133 8.34 5.57 21.39
N ALA A 134 8.95 5.90 22.56
CA ALA A 134 10.34 6.36 22.67
C ALA A 134 10.64 7.58 21.74
N GLN A 135 9.68 8.50 21.62
CA GLN A 135 9.92 9.85 21.10
C GLN A 135 10.51 10.70 22.23
N GLU A 136 11.59 11.41 21.92
CA GLU A 136 12.23 12.39 22.84
C GLU A 136 11.50 13.74 22.78
#